data_7e37565c317882c793d4e77efe023dc9
#
_entry.id   7e37565c317882c793d4e77efe023dc9
#
_cell.length_a   1.000
_cell.length_b   1.000
_cell.length_c   1.000
_cell.angle_alpha   90.00
_cell.angle_beta   90.00
_cell.angle_gamma   90.00
#
_symmetry.space_group_name_H-M   'P 1'
#
loop_
_entity.id
_entity.type
_entity.pdbx_description
1 polymer ?
#
loop_
_entity_poly.entity_id
_entity_poly.type
_entity_poly.pdbx_seq_one_letter_code
_entity_poly.pdbx_strand_id
1 'polypeptide(L)'
;MSAQQHAEPNPNVPKNPTKIDGAMIAAVPLVLSAIYIAVPESVKAVLAFNHGQFNIWGLYTSALVQNSYEQLLGNCSAYLIAAVGVYWLCLRIRYLTWFRRNFLLILVVLPPLTVLTSYVFGGIVIPEPIPSERGFSGVASGFVGLLWITVIVYLGEKFDYELGLNFGISLLILLILEIGFAYVGFSDPYIYILGGFGIALMTGTLAWQRRNCLDQITDVSSETVFLVGYAVAALVFLVYGMFPGYVVNDGNFVNVFSHFAGFVFAVPIASVTWYLSR
;
A
#
# COMPACT_ATOMS: atom_id res chain seq x y z
N MET A 1 -17.71 30.40 11.61
CA MET A 1 -16.31 30.60 11.14
C MET A 1 -15.41 30.50 12.37
N SER A 2 -14.94 29.33 12.72
CA SER A 2 -13.90 29.16 13.75
C SER A 2 -12.57 28.99 13.03
N ALA A 3 -11.68 29.96 13.25
CA ALA A 3 -10.29 29.85 12.80
C ALA A 3 -9.71 28.55 13.37
N GLN A 4 -9.40 27.59 12.50
CA GLN A 4 -8.60 26.44 12.88
C GLN A 4 -7.24 26.99 13.33
N GLN A 5 -7.00 26.96 14.64
CA GLN A 5 -5.67 27.15 15.17
C GLN A 5 -4.78 26.05 14.60
N HIS A 6 -3.94 26.39 13.62
CA HIS A 6 -2.83 25.51 13.22
C HIS A 6 -1.98 25.30 14.47
N ALA A 7 -2.05 24.11 15.04
CA ALA A 7 -1.16 23.73 16.13
C ALA A 7 0.28 23.92 15.66
N GLU A 8 1.05 24.71 16.39
CA GLU A 8 2.47 24.90 16.07
C GLU A 8 3.18 23.52 16.01
N PRO A 9 3.97 23.26 14.98
CA PRO A 9 4.68 21.99 14.87
C PRO A 9 5.56 21.77 16.10
N ASN A 10 5.44 20.59 16.72
CA ASN A 10 6.27 20.21 17.88
C ASN A 10 7.76 20.40 17.53
N PRO A 11 8.50 21.27 18.25
CA PRO A 11 9.89 21.58 17.92
C PRO A 11 10.86 20.39 18.01
N ASN A 12 10.44 19.28 18.65
CA ASN A 12 11.24 18.08 18.82
C ASN A 12 11.10 17.07 17.65
N VAL A 13 10.28 17.37 16.64
CA VAL A 13 10.16 16.50 15.46
C VAL A 13 11.36 16.77 14.54
N PRO A 14 12.16 15.74 14.18
CA PRO A 14 13.25 15.91 13.24
C PRO A 14 12.74 16.47 11.91
N LYS A 15 13.11 17.70 11.60
CA LYS A 15 12.68 18.43 10.39
C LYS A 15 13.43 17.97 9.14
N ASN A 16 14.50 17.22 9.29
CA ASN A 16 15.41 16.86 8.20
C ASN A 16 15.47 15.36 7.98
N PRO A 17 15.63 14.94 6.71
CA PRO A 17 15.90 13.55 6.37
C PRO A 17 17.17 13.09 7.10
N THR A 18 17.11 11.92 7.70
CA THR A 18 18.26 11.32 8.34
C THR A 18 18.80 10.17 7.51
N LYS A 19 20.10 9.88 7.61
CA LYS A 19 20.69 8.66 7.01
C LYS A 19 19.98 7.39 7.47
N ILE A 20 19.33 7.45 8.64
CA ILE A 20 18.56 6.34 9.21
C ILE A 20 17.34 6.01 8.33
N ASP A 21 16.63 7.00 7.79
CA ASP A 21 15.44 6.76 6.96
C ASP A 21 15.80 6.01 5.67
N GLY A 22 16.87 6.43 5.01
CA GLY A 22 17.39 5.73 3.83
C GLY A 22 17.85 4.31 4.15
N ALA A 23 18.54 4.14 5.30
CA ALA A 23 18.97 2.82 5.76
C ALA A 23 17.78 1.90 6.09
N MET A 24 16.72 2.41 6.73
CA MET A 24 15.48 1.65 6.99
C MET A 24 14.84 1.15 5.68
N ILE A 25 14.70 2.04 4.69
CA ILE A 25 14.12 1.67 3.40
C ILE A 25 15.01 0.64 2.68
N ALA A 26 16.32 0.84 2.67
CA ALA A 26 17.25 -0.08 1.99
C ALA A 26 17.41 -1.43 2.69
N ALA A 27 17.20 -1.49 4.01
CA ALA A 27 17.39 -2.72 4.80
C ALA A 27 16.46 -3.86 4.34
N VAL A 28 15.21 -3.55 3.96
CA VAL A 28 14.24 -4.59 3.56
C VAL A 28 14.70 -5.34 2.32
N PRO A 29 14.97 -4.71 1.17
CA PRO A 29 15.43 -5.45 -0.02
C PRO A 29 16.80 -6.11 0.22
N LEU A 30 17.69 -5.53 1.03
CA LEU A 30 18.97 -6.15 1.36
C LEU A 30 18.78 -7.44 2.18
N VAL A 31 17.92 -7.44 3.19
CA VAL A 31 17.61 -8.62 4.01
C VAL A 31 16.94 -9.70 3.16
N LEU A 32 15.93 -9.36 2.36
CA LEU A 32 15.26 -10.31 1.48
C LEU A 32 16.23 -10.93 0.46
N SER A 33 17.10 -10.13 -0.15
CA SER A 33 18.12 -10.60 -1.08
C SER A 33 19.14 -11.50 -0.40
N ALA A 34 19.61 -11.12 0.79
CA ALA A 34 20.56 -11.92 1.56
C ALA A 34 19.97 -13.29 1.94
N ILE A 35 18.70 -13.33 2.38
CA ILE A 35 18.00 -14.59 2.68
C ILE A 35 17.83 -15.42 1.42
N TYR A 36 17.42 -14.81 0.30
CA TYR A 36 17.22 -15.51 -0.94
C TYR A 36 18.50 -16.21 -1.44
N ILE A 37 19.65 -15.51 -1.34
CA ILE A 37 20.95 -16.02 -1.82
C ILE A 37 21.57 -17.01 -0.84
N ALA A 38 21.54 -16.72 0.47
CA ALA A 38 22.33 -17.45 1.46
C ALA A 38 21.59 -18.64 2.10
N VAL A 39 20.23 -18.65 2.10
CA VAL A 39 19.45 -19.69 2.77
C VAL A 39 19.13 -20.83 1.79
N PRO A 40 19.52 -22.09 2.11
CA PRO A 40 19.20 -23.26 1.29
C PRO A 40 17.71 -23.50 1.14
N GLU A 41 17.28 -24.10 0.01
CA GLU A 41 15.86 -24.32 -0.28
C GLU A 41 15.17 -25.20 0.76
N SER A 42 15.87 -26.17 1.31
CA SER A 42 15.36 -27.02 2.40
C SER A 42 14.98 -26.23 3.66
N VAL A 43 15.75 -25.20 3.99
CA VAL A 43 15.48 -24.30 5.13
C VAL A 43 14.35 -23.33 4.77
N LYS A 44 14.32 -22.79 3.55
CA LYS A 44 13.21 -21.94 3.08
C LYS A 44 11.87 -22.70 3.15
N ALA A 45 11.86 -24.01 2.85
CA ALA A 45 10.68 -24.84 2.95
C ALA A 45 10.15 -24.93 4.40
N VAL A 46 11.02 -24.96 5.40
CA VAL A 46 10.65 -24.95 6.82
C VAL A 46 10.15 -23.58 7.28
N LEU A 47 10.73 -22.50 6.73
CA LEU A 47 10.34 -21.12 7.05
C LEU A 47 9.03 -20.67 6.36
N ALA A 48 8.59 -21.41 5.34
CA ALA A 48 7.32 -21.17 4.67
C ALA A 48 6.13 -21.47 5.60
N PHE A 49 5.00 -20.80 5.37
CA PHE A 49 3.76 -21.16 6.04
C PHE A 49 3.06 -22.30 5.29
N ASN A 50 2.81 -23.41 5.96
CA ASN A 50 2.13 -24.56 5.38
C ASN A 50 0.66 -24.57 5.81
N HIS A 51 -0.26 -24.47 4.87
CA HIS A 51 -1.71 -24.48 5.14
C HIS A 51 -2.20 -25.83 5.70
N GLY A 52 -1.51 -26.93 5.43
CA GLY A 52 -1.84 -28.25 5.98
C GLY A 52 -1.32 -28.50 7.41
N GLN A 53 -0.34 -27.70 7.85
CA GLN A 53 0.26 -27.83 9.19
C GLN A 53 0.51 -26.42 9.75
N PHE A 54 -0.47 -25.93 10.52
CA PHE A 54 -0.37 -24.59 11.12
C PHE A 54 0.89 -24.49 12.01
N ASN A 55 1.73 -23.51 11.68
CA ASN A 55 2.92 -23.22 12.44
C ASN A 55 3.02 -21.69 12.69
N ILE A 56 3.12 -21.32 13.97
CA ILE A 56 3.11 -19.90 14.37
C ILE A 56 4.31 -19.11 13.85
N TRP A 57 5.46 -19.76 13.68
CA TRP A 57 6.67 -19.09 13.14
C TRP A 57 6.52 -18.76 11.67
N GLY A 58 5.84 -19.64 10.93
CA GLY A 58 5.53 -19.42 9.52
C GLY A 58 4.72 -18.14 9.26
N LEU A 59 3.94 -17.66 10.24
CA LEU A 59 3.20 -16.40 10.14
C LEU A 59 4.14 -15.20 9.89
N TYR A 60 5.37 -15.26 10.38
CA TYR A 60 6.36 -14.20 10.17
C TYR A 60 7.43 -14.58 9.15
N THR A 61 7.93 -15.81 9.24
CA THR A 61 9.09 -16.21 8.44
C THR A 61 8.76 -16.41 6.98
N SER A 62 7.52 -16.76 6.63
CA SER A 62 7.08 -16.90 5.24
C SER A 62 7.23 -15.62 4.43
N ALA A 63 7.05 -14.45 5.05
CA ALA A 63 7.26 -13.16 4.39
C ALA A 63 8.74 -12.89 4.02
N LEU A 64 9.68 -13.55 4.70
CA LEU A 64 11.12 -13.35 4.46
C LEU A 64 11.67 -14.24 3.34
N VAL A 65 11.01 -15.34 3.01
CA VAL A 65 11.46 -16.28 1.98
C VAL A 65 10.72 -16.06 0.66
N GLN A 66 11.43 -16.23 -0.45
CA GLN A 66 10.90 -16.03 -1.80
C GLN A 66 11.03 -17.32 -2.61
N ASN A 67 10.06 -17.62 -3.48
CA ASN A 67 10.07 -18.82 -4.31
C ASN A 67 11.01 -18.70 -5.51
N SER A 68 11.10 -17.50 -6.10
CA SER A 68 11.89 -17.26 -7.31
C SER A 68 12.55 -15.88 -7.29
N TYR A 69 13.49 -15.69 -8.18
CA TYR A 69 14.16 -14.40 -8.39
C TYR A 69 13.17 -13.33 -8.86
N GLU A 70 12.24 -13.69 -9.73
CA GLU A 70 11.20 -12.80 -10.26
C GLU A 70 10.30 -12.32 -9.13
N GLN A 71 9.91 -13.22 -8.21
CA GLN A 71 9.12 -12.86 -7.03
C GLN A 71 9.89 -11.91 -6.10
N LEU A 72 11.18 -12.20 -5.85
CA LEU A 72 12.04 -11.30 -5.07
C LEU A 72 12.11 -9.91 -5.68
N LEU A 73 12.41 -9.84 -6.98
CA LEU A 73 12.55 -8.59 -7.71
C LEU A 73 11.24 -7.80 -7.72
N GLY A 74 10.12 -8.47 -8.00
CA GLY A 74 8.79 -7.87 -7.98
C GLY A 74 8.43 -7.29 -6.61
N ASN A 75 8.63 -8.08 -5.54
CA ASN A 75 8.35 -7.66 -4.17
C ASN A 75 9.23 -6.49 -3.72
N CYS A 76 10.55 -6.55 -4.00
CA CYS A 76 11.46 -5.46 -3.68
C CYS A 76 11.13 -4.18 -4.46
N SER A 77 10.80 -4.29 -5.74
CA SER A 77 10.43 -3.15 -6.57
C SER A 77 9.13 -2.51 -6.10
N ALA A 78 8.08 -3.31 -5.86
CA ALA A 78 6.80 -2.82 -5.36
C ALA A 78 6.95 -2.12 -4.01
N TYR A 79 7.67 -2.74 -3.08
CA TYR A 79 8.00 -2.15 -1.80
C TYR A 79 8.75 -0.81 -1.94
N LEU A 80 9.84 -0.78 -2.74
CA LEU A 80 10.65 0.44 -2.90
C LEU A 80 9.86 1.58 -3.51
N ILE A 81 9.08 1.32 -4.56
CA ILE A 81 8.24 2.32 -5.20
C ILE A 81 7.25 2.90 -4.17
N ALA A 82 6.56 2.06 -3.41
CA ALA A 82 5.60 2.52 -2.42
C ALA A 82 6.28 3.24 -1.24
N ALA A 83 7.31 2.63 -0.63
CA ALA A 83 7.98 3.17 0.57
C ALA A 83 8.69 4.50 0.29
N VAL A 84 9.33 4.64 -0.88
CA VAL A 84 9.96 5.91 -1.31
C VAL A 84 8.90 6.98 -1.55
N GLY A 85 7.77 6.63 -2.17
CA GLY A 85 6.64 7.55 -2.35
C GLY A 85 6.08 8.06 -1.02
N VAL A 86 5.81 7.15 -0.07
CA VAL A 86 5.37 7.50 1.29
C VAL A 86 6.39 8.41 1.98
N TYR A 87 7.66 8.02 1.95
CA TYR A 87 8.73 8.80 2.57
C TYR A 87 8.79 10.22 2.00
N TRP A 88 8.70 10.36 0.68
CA TRP A 88 8.82 11.64 0.00
C TRP A 88 7.65 12.58 0.32
N LEU A 89 6.42 12.05 0.27
CA LEU A 89 5.23 12.81 0.67
C LEU A 89 5.30 13.23 2.15
N CYS A 90 5.67 12.30 3.07
CA CYS A 90 5.82 12.60 4.50
C CYS A 90 6.93 13.63 4.78
N LEU A 91 8.02 13.60 4.02
CA LEU A 91 9.09 14.59 4.12
C LEU A 91 8.59 16.01 3.81
N ARG A 92 7.72 16.16 2.80
CA ARG A 92 7.17 17.46 2.38
C ARG A 92 6.18 18.07 3.36
N ILE A 93 5.42 17.23 4.05
CA ILE A 93 4.49 17.69 5.09
C ILE A 93 5.08 17.62 6.50
N ARG A 94 6.36 17.26 6.64
CA ARG A 94 7.12 17.17 7.92
C ARG A 94 6.60 16.11 8.89
N TYR A 95 6.06 15.01 8.39
CA TYR A 95 5.54 13.90 9.18
C TYR A 95 6.44 12.64 9.16
N LEU A 96 7.78 12.81 9.19
CA LEU A 96 8.73 11.69 9.17
C LEU A 96 8.60 10.75 10.37
N THR A 97 8.19 11.26 11.54
CA THR A 97 7.93 10.41 12.71
C THR A 97 6.75 9.46 12.46
N TRP A 98 5.70 9.96 11.80
CA TRP A 98 4.57 9.14 11.40
C TRP A 98 4.97 8.09 10.35
N PHE A 99 5.79 8.46 9.37
CA PHE A 99 6.39 7.51 8.42
C PHE A 99 7.13 6.38 9.14
N ARG A 100 8.09 6.70 10.03
CA ARG A 100 8.89 5.72 10.76
C ARG A 100 8.04 4.77 11.60
N ARG A 101 7.04 5.31 12.29
CA ARG A 101 6.10 4.54 13.10
C ARG A 101 5.31 3.54 12.25
N ASN A 102 4.73 3.99 11.14
CA ASN A 102 3.97 3.12 10.24
C ASN A 102 4.87 2.10 9.55
N PHE A 103 6.07 2.50 9.15
CA PHE A 103 7.07 1.61 8.57
C PHE A 103 7.32 0.39 9.48
N LEU A 104 7.59 0.62 10.75
CA LEU A 104 7.83 -0.45 11.72
C LEU A 104 6.56 -1.25 12.00
N LEU A 105 5.41 -0.61 12.18
CA LEU A 105 4.14 -1.29 12.44
C LEU A 105 3.76 -2.21 11.27
N ILE A 106 3.90 -1.77 10.05
CA ILE A 106 3.63 -2.58 8.86
C ILE A 106 4.53 -3.82 8.84
N LEU A 107 5.83 -3.67 9.07
CA LEU A 107 6.76 -4.81 9.07
C LEU A 107 6.49 -5.82 10.19
N VAL A 108 5.94 -5.38 11.33
CA VAL A 108 5.67 -6.25 12.47
C VAL A 108 4.26 -6.84 12.43
N VAL A 109 3.26 -6.04 12.06
CA VAL A 109 1.84 -6.42 12.20
C VAL A 109 1.31 -7.12 10.95
N LEU A 110 1.74 -6.71 9.75
CA LEU A 110 1.17 -7.27 8.52
C LEU A 110 1.57 -8.71 8.21
N PRO A 111 2.81 -9.18 8.43
CA PRO A 111 3.13 -10.57 8.11
C PRO A 111 2.12 -11.58 8.66
N PRO A 112 1.82 -11.61 9.97
CA PRO A 112 0.85 -12.57 10.50
C PRO A 112 -0.58 -12.29 10.01
N LEU A 113 -0.99 -11.05 9.83
CA LEU A 113 -2.34 -10.73 9.37
C LEU A 113 -2.59 -11.18 7.92
N THR A 114 -1.62 -10.97 7.04
CA THR A 114 -1.74 -11.37 5.63
C THR A 114 -1.78 -12.89 5.48
N VAL A 115 -0.93 -13.61 6.21
CA VAL A 115 -0.89 -15.07 6.20
C VAL A 115 -2.16 -15.67 6.82
N LEU A 116 -2.63 -15.13 7.96
CA LEU A 116 -3.88 -15.59 8.57
C LEU A 116 -5.10 -15.35 7.67
N THR A 117 -5.15 -14.22 6.98
CA THR A 117 -6.21 -13.95 6.00
C THR A 117 -6.17 -14.95 4.86
N SER A 118 -5.01 -15.23 4.32
CA SER A 118 -4.81 -16.24 3.28
C SER A 118 -5.22 -17.63 3.77
N TYR A 119 -4.83 -17.99 4.99
CA TYR A 119 -5.17 -19.27 5.61
C TYR A 119 -6.69 -19.46 5.73
N VAL A 120 -7.38 -18.44 6.26
CA VAL A 120 -8.84 -18.51 6.49
C VAL A 120 -9.61 -18.47 5.17
N PHE A 121 -9.35 -17.49 4.33
CA PHE A 121 -10.14 -17.29 3.07
C PHE A 121 -9.72 -18.26 1.98
N GLY A 122 -8.43 -18.61 1.89
CA GLY A 122 -7.97 -19.58 0.94
C GLY A 122 -8.60 -20.96 1.17
N GLY A 123 -8.68 -21.41 2.45
CA GLY A 123 -9.33 -22.67 2.80
C GLY A 123 -10.84 -22.71 2.54
N ILE A 124 -11.52 -21.53 2.46
CA ILE A 124 -12.96 -21.44 2.17
C ILE A 124 -13.24 -21.37 0.67
N VAL A 125 -12.41 -20.60 -0.07
CA VAL A 125 -12.70 -20.20 -1.47
C VAL A 125 -12.05 -21.16 -2.47
N ILE A 126 -10.87 -21.74 -2.11
CA ILE A 126 -10.12 -22.60 -3.02
C ILE A 126 -10.32 -24.05 -2.61
N PRO A 127 -11.00 -24.89 -3.45
CA PRO A 127 -11.26 -26.29 -3.13
C PRO A 127 -10.00 -27.16 -3.12
N GLU A 128 -8.93 -26.70 -3.78
CA GLU A 128 -7.67 -27.43 -3.89
C GLU A 128 -6.72 -27.12 -2.73
N PRO A 129 -5.83 -28.07 -2.35
CA PRO A 129 -4.83 -27.81 -1.33
C PRO A 129 -3.94 -26.62 -1.72
N ILE A 130 -3.97 -25.55 -0.93
CA ILE A 130 -3.11 -24.41 -1.16
C ILE A 130 -1.67 -24.83 -0.84
N PRO A 131 -0.73 -24.56 -1.77
CA PRO A 131 0.68 -24.83 -1.52
C PRO A 131 1.21 -23.99 -0.35
N SER A 132 2.43 -24.28 0.10
CA SER A 132 3.07 -23.48 1.15
C SER A 132 3.20 -22.02 0.71
N GLU A 133 2.82 -21.09 1.60
CA GLU A 133 2.88 -19.67 1.34
C GLU A 133 4.27 -19.11 1.62
N ARG A 134 4.80 -18.35 0.66
CA ARG A 134 6.07 -17.64 0.74
C ARG A 134 5.98 -16.32 -0.03
N GLY A 135 6.56 -15.28 0.52
CA GLY A 135 6.71 -14.02 -0.20
C GLY A 135 6.37 -12.80 0.63
N PHE A 136 7.09 -11.74 0.35
CA PHE A 136 6.92 -10.43 0.99
C PHE A 136 5.75 -9.63 0.42
N SER A 137 5.04 -10.15 -0.58
CA SER A 137 4.06 -9.42 -1.38
C SER A 137 2.88 -8.86 -0.55
N GLY A 138 2.39 -9.59 0.44
CA GLY A 138 1.36 -9.09 1.36
C GLY A 138 1.81 -7.87 2.15
N VAL A 139 3.08 -7.86 2.60
CA VAL A 139 3.66 -6.70 3.29
C VAL A 139 3.93 -5.55 2.31
N ALA A 140 4.42 -5.84 1.11
CA ALA A 140 4.57 -4.83 0.05
C ALA A 140 3.24 -4.16 -0.29
N SER A 141 2.13 -4.93 -0.37
CA SER A 141 0.77 -4.39 -0.49
C SER A 141 0.38 -3.46 0.64
N GLY A 142 0.84 -3.74 1.86
CA GLY A 142 0.64 -2.84 2.99
C GLY A 142 1.30 -1.48 2.78
N PHE A 143 2.50 -1.44 2.19
CA PHE A 143 3.12 -0.17 1.82
C PHE A 143 2.35 0.56 0.71
N VAL A 144 1.68 -0.17 -0.20
CA VAL A 144 0.78 0.43 -1.19
C VAL A 144 -0.45 1.05 -0.52
N GLY A 145 -1.06 0.37 0.44
CA GLY A 145 -2.15 0.92 1.25
C GLY A 145 -1.72 2.15 2.07
N LEU A 146 -0.50 2.12 2.64
CA LEU A 146 0.08 3.27 3.32
C LEU A 146 0.31 4.44 2.34
N LEU A 147 0.76 4.18 1.10
CA LEU A 147 0.93 5.22 0.08
C LEU A 147 -0.41 5.89 -0.25
N TRP A 148 -1.48 5.11 -0.40
CA TRP A 148 -2.81 5.65 -0.63
C TRP A 148 -3.26 6.60 0.50
N ILE A 149 -3.15 6.18 1.77
CA ILE A 149 -3.47 7.05 2.92
C ILE A 149 -2.55 8.27 2.96
N THR A 150 -1.27 8.11 2.62
CA THR A 150 -0.32 9.23 2.63
C THR A 150 -0.68 10.30 1.59
N VAL A 151 -1.24 9.92 0.43
CA VAL A 151 -1.76 10.88 -0.55
C VAL A 151 -2.91 11.69 0.04
N ILE A 152 -3.86 11.03 0.73
CA ILE A 152 -4.99 11.70 1.41
C ILE A 152 -4.47 12.71 2.43
N VAL A 153 -3.55 12.27 3.28
CA VAL A 153 -2.94 13.10 4.32
C VAL A 153 -2.17 14.26 3.70
N TYR A 154 -1.36 14.01 2.67
CA TYR A 154 -0.58 15.04 1.99
C TYR A 154 -1.44 16.14 1.40
N LEU A 155 -2.51 15.77 0.69
CA LEU A 155 -3.45 16.73 0.11
C LEU A 155 -4.25 17.45 1.20
N GLY A 156 -4.64 16.74 2.26
CA GLY A 156 -5.34 17.30 3.41
C GLY A 156 -4.53 18.35 4.16
N GLU A 157 -3.23 18.11 4.37
CA GLU A 157 -2.33 19.05 5.06
C GLU A 157 -1.92 20.22 4.16
N LYS A 158 -1.83 20.00 2.85
CA LYS A 158 -1.37 21.03 1.91
C LYS A 158 -2.47 21.97 1.47
N PHE A 159 -3.70 21.49 1.36
CA PHE A 159 -4.84 22.25 0.85
C PHE A 159 -6.00 22.22 1.85
N ASP A 160 -6.76 21.12 1.85
CA ASP A 160 -7.91 20.93 2.71
C ASP A 160 -8.21 19.44 2.94
N TYR A 161 -8.71 19.11 4.14
CA TYR A 161 -8.99 17.72 4.50
C TYR A 161 -10.06 17.07 3.61
N GLU A 162 -11.12 17.82 3.27
CA GLU A 162 -12.18 17.33 2.38
C GLU A 162 -11.64 17.03 0.98
N LEU A 163 -10.71 17.86 0.47
CA LEU A 163 -10.02 17.59 -0.80
C LEU A 163 -9.25 16.28 -0.75
N GLY A 164 -8.42 16.12 0.28
CA GLY A 164 -7.61 14.92 0.44
C GLY A 164 -8.47 13.66 0.49
N LEU A 165 -9.54 13.68 1.31
CA LEU A 165 -10.46 12.56 1.47
C LEU A 165 -11.20 12.22 0.17
N ASN A 166 -11.79 13.21 -0.48
CA ASN A 166 -12.55 13.02 -1.72
C ASN A 166 -11.65 12.53 -2.86
N PHE A 167 -10.45 13.08 -2.98
CA PHE A 167 -9.45 12.59 -3.93
C PHE A 167 -9.09 11.11 -3.65
N GLY A 168 -8.83 10.78 -2.39
CA GLY A 168 -8.51 9.42 -1.98
C GLY A 168 -9.63 8.43 -2.26
N ILE A 169 -10.90 8.80 -1.97
CA ILE A 169 -12.06 7.96 -2.28
C ILE A 169 -12.20 7.77 -3.79
N SER A 170 -12.07 8.83 -4.58
CA SER A 170 -12.13 8.74 -6.04
C SER A 170 -11.04 7.83 -6.60
N LEU A 171 -9.82 7.97 -6.08
CA LEU A 171 -8.69 7.11 -6.46
C LEU A 171 -8.94 5.66 -6.07
N LEU A 172 -9.48 5.38 -4.87
CA LEU A 172 -9.83 4.02 -4.45
C LEU A 172 -10.87 3.38 -5.39
N ILE A 173 -11.88 4.14 -5.81
CA ILE A 173 -12.87 3.66 -6.79
C ILE A 173 -12.19 3.30 -8.11
N LEU A 174 -11.25 4.13 -8.58
CA LEU A 174 -10.49 3.82 -9.81
C LEU A 174 -9.63 2.56 -9.66
N LEU A 175 -9.00 2.35 -8.50
CA LEU A 175 -8.22 1.14 -8.21
C LEU A 175 -9.12 -0.11 -8.14
N ILE A 176 -10.32 0.00 -7.55
CA ILE A 176 -11.30 -1.10 -7.54
C ILE A 176 -11.77 -1.43 -8.96
N LEU A 177 -11.98 -0.40 -9.78
CA LEU A 177 -12.33 -0.59 -11.20
C LEU A 177 -11.22 -1.28 -11.98
N GLU A 178 -9.99 -0.93 -11.72
CA GLU A 178 -8.82 -1.56 -12.34
C GLU A 178 -8.77 -3.06 -12.00
N ILE A 179 -8.98 -3.42 -10.72
CA ILE A 179 -9.08 -4.81 -10.28
C ILE A 179 -10.27 -5.50 -10.96
N GLY A 180 -11.45 -4.89 -10.93
CA GLY A 180 -12.65 -5.42 -11.59
C GLY A 180 -12.41 -5.66 -13.06
N PHE A 181 -11.76 -4.73 -13.75
CA PHE A 181 -11.40 -4.86 -15.15
C PHE A 181 -10.46 -6.05 -15.42
N ALA A 182 -9.46 -6.26 -14.55
CA ALA A 182 -8.53 -7.38 -14.69
C ALA A 182 -9.22 -8.75 -14.57
N TYR A 183 -10.28 -8.88 -13.75
CA TYR A 183 -10.97 -10.15 -13.50
C TYR A 183 -12.19 -10.39 -14.41
N VAL A 184 -12.95 -9.36 -14.73
CA VAL A 184 -14.25 -9.49 -15.44
C VAL A 184 -14.18 -8.97 -16.88
N GLY A 185 -13.19 -8.13 -17.19
CA GLY A 185 -13.03 -7.52 -18.51
C GLY A 185 -14.05 -6.41 -18.79
N PHE A 186 -13.99 -5.84 -20.00
CA PHE A 186 -14.87 -4.74 -20.43
C PHE A 186 -16.33 -5.16 -20.74
N SER A 187 -16.66 -6.45 -20.70
CA SER A 187 -17.99 -6.92 -21.09
C SER A 187 -19.05 -6.72 -20.00
N ASP A 188 -18.65 -6.49 -18.75
CA ASP A 188 -19.58 -6.36 -17.64
C ASP A 188 -20.10 -4.92 -17.49
N PRO A 189 -21.43 -4.68 -17.56
CA PRO A 189 -22.01 -3.34 -17.43
C PRO A 189 -21.75 -2.69 -16.06
N TYR A 190 -21.53 -3.45 -15.00
CA TYR A 190 -21.24 -2.92 -13.66
C TYR A 190 -19.92 -2.14 -13.61
N ILE A 191 -18.95 -2.50 -14.45
CA ILE A 191 -17.68 -1.76 -14.57
C ILE A 191 -17.92 -0.34 -15.07
N TYR A 192 -18.80 -0.16 -16.07
CA TYR A 192 -19.13 1.16 -16.58
C TYR A 192 -19.90 2.01 -15.57
N ILE A 193 -20.81 1.38 -14.80
CA ILE A 193 -21.58 2.07 -13.74
C ILE A 193 -20.62 2.56 -12.63
N LEU A 194 -19.75 1.70 -12.15
CA LEU A 194 -18.75 2.07 -11.14
C LEU A 194 -17.79 3.14 -11.67
N GLY A 195 -17.34 3.00 -12.94
CA GLY A 195 -16.48 3.99 -13.61
C GLY A 195 -17.13 5.34 -13.72
N GLY A 196 -18.36 5.36 -14.20
CA GLY A 196 -19.17 6.58 -14.28
C GLY A 196 -19.36 7.24 -12.92
N PHE A 197 -19.62 6.46 -11.87
CA PHE A 197 -19.73 6.96 -10.50
C PHE A 197 -18.41 7.54 -9.99
N GLY A 198 -17.29 6.87 -10.18
CA GLY A 198 -15.97 7.35 -9.79
C GLY A 198 -15.58 8.65 -10.48
N ILE A 199 -15.81 8.74 -11.80
CA ILE A 199 -15.58 9.95 -12.58
C ILE A 199 -16.52 11.08 -12.12
N ALA A 200 -17.81 10.79 -11.89
CA ALA A 200 -18.78 11.78 -11.40
C ALA A 200 -18.40 12.31 -10.02
N LEU A 201 -17.96 11.43 -9.10
CA LEU A 201 -17.48 11.83 -7.78
C LEU A 201 -16.25 12.73 -7.89
N MET A 202 -15.28 12.35 -8.71
CA MET A 202 -14.05 13.11 -8.91
C MET A 202 -14.32 14.48 -9.53
N THR A 203 -15.14 14.53 -10.59
CA THR A 203 -15.48 15.78 -11.27
C THR A 203 -16.37 16.66 -10.39
N GLY A 204 -17.32 16.08 -9.65
CA GLY A 204 -18.16 16.78 -8.68
C GLY A 204 -17.34 17.44 -7.58
N THR A 205 -16.35 16.71 -7.04
CA THR A 205 -15.43 17.21 -6.01
C THR A 205 -14.58 18.36 -6.54
N LEU A 206 -13.99 18.21 -7.73
CA LEU A 206 -13.20 19.26 -8.36
C LEU A 206 -14.04 20.50 -8.67
N ALA A 207 -15.29 20.32 -9.14
CA ALA A 207 -16.21 21.41 -9.41
C ALA A 207 -16.65 22.15 -8.13
N TRP A 208 -16.91 21.42 -7.05
CA TRP A 208 -17.22 21.97 -5.73
C TRP A 208 -16.06 22.81 -5.18
N GLN A 209 -14.86 22.28 -5.26
CA GLN A 209 -13.66 22.98 -4.78
C GLN A 209 -13.28 24.16 -5.63
N ARG A 210 -13.45 24.05 -6.96
CA ARG A 210 -13.27 25.20 -7.86
C ARG A 210 -14.14 26.38 -7.48
N ARG A 211 -15.35 26.15 -6.95
CA ARG A 211 -16.24 27.21 -6.46
C ARG A 211 -15.80 27.82 -5.13
N ASN A 212 -15.20 27.02 -4.25
CA ASN A 212 -14.91 27.40 -2.88
C ASN A 212 -13.44 27.78 -2.62
N CYS A 213 -12.50 27.34 -3.47
CA CYS A 213 -11.05 27.46 -3.26
C CYS A 213 -10.29 27.84 -4.53
N LEU A 214 -10.90 28.61 -5.47
CA LEU A 214 -10.28 29.00 -6.74
C LEU A 214 -8.88 29.60 -6.56
N ASP A 215 -8.69 30.40 -5.52
CA ASP A 215 -7.42 31.09 -5.24
C ASP A 215 -6.31 30.13 -4.77
N GLN A 216 -6.66 28.99 -4.17
CA GLN A 216 -5.69 28.00 -3.69
C GLN A 216 -5.23 27.02 -4.77
N ILE A 217 -6.09 26.73 -5.76
CA ILE A 217 -5.79 25.78 -6.85
C ILE A 217 -4.93 26.42 -7.92
N THR A 218 -4.99 27.74 -8.11
CA THR A 218 -4.17 28.46 -9.10
C THR A 218 -2.68 28.48 -8.75
N ASP A 219 -2.32 28.19 -7.50
CA ASP A 219 -0.93 28.23 -7.02
C ASP A 219 -0.36 26.84 -6.67
N VAL A 220 -0.83 25.79 -7.37
CA VAL A 220 -0.29 24.44 -7.17
C VAL A 220 1.13 24.37 -7.73
N SER A 221 2.11 24.17 -6.85
CA SER A 221 3.51 24.04 -7.27
C SER A 221 3.71 22.83 -8.20
N SER A 222 4.60 22.96 -9.18
CA SER A 222 4.99 21.86 -10.08
C SER A 222 5.47 20.61 -9.30
N GLU A 223 6.07 20.82 -8.14
CA GLU A 223 6.48 19.77 -7.24
C GLU A 223 5.29 18.95 -6.69
N THR A 224 4.21 19.61 -6.30
CA THR A 224 2.99 18.93 -5.83
C THR A 224 2.38 18.08 -6.94
N VAL A 225 2.28 18.64 -8.14
CA VAL A 225 1.77 17.91 -9.31
C VAL A 225 2.63 16.67 -9.59
N PHE A 226 3.95 16.82 -9.53
CA PHE A 226 4.87 15.71 -9.73
C PHE A 226 4.70 14.62 -8.67
N LEU A 227 4.67 14.99 -7.36
CA LEU A 227 4.57 14.02 -6.27
C LEU A 227 3.23 13.28 -6.25
N VAL A 228 2.12 14.00 -6.45
CA VAL A 228 0.79 13.37 -6.52
C VAL A 228 0.70 12.53 -7.79
N GLY A 229 1.18 13.02 -8.92
CA GLY A 229 1.23 12.27 -10.18
C GLY A 229 2.05 10.98 -10.05
N TYR A 230 3.24 11.05 -9.42
CA TYR A 230 4.03 9.87 -9.10
C TYR A 230 3.27 8.87 -8.23
N ALA A 231 2.65 9.34 -7.14
CA ALA A 231 1.93 8.47 -6.22
C ALA A 231 0.71 7.79 -6.88
N VAL A 232 -0.04 8.52 -7.70
CA VAL A 232 -1.17 7.97 -8.47
C VAL A 232 -0.68 6.93 -9.48
N ALA A 233 0.35 7.25 -10.27
CA ALA A 233 0.93 6.32 -11.23
C ALA A 233 1.49 5.06 -10.54
N ALA A 234 2.16 5.23 -9.39
CA ALA A 234 2.65 4.13 -8.58
C ALA A 234 1.50 3.24 -8.06
N LEU A 235 0.42 3.84 -7.53
CA LEU A 235 -0.74 3.11 -7.05
C LEU A 235 -1.39 2.28 -8.15
N VAL A 236 -1.66 2.88 -9.30
CA VAL A 236 -2.23 2.18 -10.47
C VAL A 236 -1.32 1.04 -10.90
N PHE A 237 -0.04 1.30 -11.12
CA PHE A 237 0.91 0.28 -11.57
C PHE A 237 1.05 -0.89 -10.56
N LEU A 238 1.12 -0.57 -9.26
CA LEU A 238 1.30 -1.57 -8.21
C LEU A 238 0.04 -2.40 -7.98
N VAL A 239 -1.15 -1.78 -8.01
CA VAL A 239 -2.42 -2.51 -7.87
C VAL A 239 -2.62 -3.45 -9.06
N TYR A 240 -2.34 -2.99 -10.29
CA TYR A 240 -2.37 -3.87 -11.46
C TYR A 240 -1.47 -5.10 -11.30
N GLY A 241 -0.24 -4.90 -10.81
CA GLY A 241 0.71 -6.00 -10.59
C GLY A 241 0.34 -6.95 -9.44
N MET A 242 -0.41 -6.46 -8.43
CA MET A 242 -0.85 -7.24 -7.28
C MET A 242 -2.09 -8.10 -7.55
N PHE A 243 -2.93 -7.69 -8.48
CA PHE A 243 -4.19 -8.34 -8.82
C PHE A 243 -4.22 -8.75 -10.29
N PRO A 244 -3.35 -9.72 -10.70
CA PRO A 244 -3.37 -10.22 -12.07
C PRO A 244 -4.69 -10.92 -12.34
N GLY A 245 -5.15 -10.91 -13.60
CA GLY A 245 -6.43 -11.49 -14.02
C GLY A 245 -6.54 -13.03 -13.85
N TYR A 246 -5.56 -13.65 -13.21
CA TYR A 246 -5.54 -15.09 -12.90
C TYR A 246 -5.01 -15.30 -11.47
N VAL A 247 -5.63 -16.21 -10.74
CA VAL A 247 -5.20 -16.62 -9.38
C VAL A 247 -4.22 -17.80 -9.46
N VAL A 248 -4.41 -18.69 -10.44
CA VAL A 248 -3.52 -19.84 -10.71
C VAL A 248 -3.13 -19.82 -12.18
N ASN A 249 -1.83 -19.87 -12.49
CA ASN A 249 -1.30 -19.99 -13.83
C ASN A 249 -0.11 -20.93 -13.83
N ASP A 250 -0.18 -21.98 -14.63
CA ASP A 250 0.90 -22.99 -14.80
C ASP A 250 1.44 -23.54 -13.46
N GLY A 251 0.54 -23.78 -12.50
CA GLY A 251 0.90 -24.28 -11.17
C GLY A 251 1.45 -23.22 -10.21
N ASN A 252 1.58 -21.96 -10.64
CA ASN A 252 1.92 -20.85 -9.77
C ASN A 252 0.66 -20.21 -9.20
N PHE A 253 0.62 -20.10 -7.88
CA PHE A 253 -0.48 -19.46 -7.16
C PHE A 253 -0.10 -18.02 -6.79
N VAL A 254 -0.91 -17.06 -7.25
CA VAL A 254 -0.81 -15.67 -6.80
C VAL A 254 -1.77 -15.48 -5.63
N ASN A 255 -1.21 -15.22 -4.45
CA ASN A 255 -1.99 -15.08 -3.23
C ASN A 255 -2.67 -13.70 -3.15
N VAL A 256 -3.74 -13.51 -3.92
CA VAL A 256 -4.52 -12.25 -3.95
C VAL A 256 -5.14 -11.91 -2.58
N PHE A 257 -5.42 -12.92 -1.73
CA PHE A 257 -5.95 -12.68 -0.37
C PHE A 257 -4.92 -12.01 0.52
N SER A 258 -3.66 -12.44 0.45
CA SER A 258 -2.56 -11.81 1.16
C SER A 258 -2.32 -10.37 0.68
N HIS A 259 -2.40 -10.12 -0.64
CA HIS A 259 -2.28 -8.78 -1.21
C HIS A 259 -3.43 -7.86 -0.74
N PHE A 260 -4.67 -8.34 -0.84
CA PHE A 260 -5.84 -7.61 -0.36
C PHE A 260 -5.74 -7.29 1.13
N ALA A 261 -5.39 -8.28 1.95
CA ALA A 261 -5.21 -8.11 3.39
C ALA A 261 -4.14 -7.07 3.72
N GLY A 262 -2.98 -7.13 3.05
CA GLY A 262 -1.91 -6.16 3.24
C GLY A 262 -2.37 -4.73 3.00
N PHE A 263 -3.02 -4.48 1.88
CA PHE A 263 -3.57 -3.17 1.55
C PHE A 263 -4.62 -2.72 2.58
N VAL A 264 -5.62 -3.56 2.87
CA VAL A 264 -6.74 -3.21 3.74
C VAL A 264 -6.31 -2.99 5.18
N PHE A 265 -5.44 -3.83 5.76
CA PHE A 265 -5.00 -3.66 7.13
C PHE A 265 -4.02 -2.49 7.33
N ALA A 266 -3.28 -2.09 6.30
CA ALA A 266 -2.46 -0.89 6.38
C ALA A 266 -3.29 0.40 6.57
N VAL A 267 -4.51 0.44 6.05
CA VAL A 267 -5.40 1.59 6.14
C VAL A 267 -5.74 1.97 7.59
N PRO A 268 -6.32 1.09 8.43
CA PRO A 268 -6.59 1.43 9.83
C PRO A 268 -5.30 1.69 10.63
N ILE A 269 -4.21 0.97 10.37
CA ILE A 269 -2.93 1.22 11.03
C ILE A 269 -2.47 2.66 10.76
N ALA A 270 -2.46 3.08 9.50
CA ALA A 270 -2.05 4.41 9.10
C ALA A 270 -3.01 5.50 9.63
N SER A 271 -4.32 5.26 9.55
CA SER A 271 -5.34 6.21 10.00
C SER A 271 -5.30 6.43 11.51
N VAL A 272 -5.21 5.36 12.30
CA VAL A 272 -5.11 5.44 13.77
C VAL A 272 -3.81 6.14 14.18
N THR A 273 -2.69 5.77 13.59
CA THR A 273 -1.41 6.40 13.91
C THR A 273 -1.37 7.87 13.49
N TRP A 274 -2.07 8.24 12.42
CA TRP A 274 -2.25 9.62 12.01
C TRP A 274 -3.05 10.41 13.05
N TYR A 275 -4.21 9.88 13.47
CA TYR A 275 -5.04 10.51 14.49
C TYR A 275 -4.27 10.74 15.80
N LEU A 276 -3.45 9.76 16.22
CA LEU A 276 -2.64 9.85 17.44
C LEU A 276 -1.39 10.76 17.29
N SER A 277 -1.08 11.22 16.08
CA SER A 277 0.09 12.09 15.80
C SER A 277 -0.28 13.57 15.72
N ARG A 278 -1.57 13.88 15.73
CA ARG A 278 -2.14 15.23 15.82
C ARG A 278 -2.27 15.67 17.25
#